data_1ee94f53e77a9e5adff6d30fce278e8c
#
_entry.id   1ee94f53e77a9e5adff6d30fce278e8c
#
_cell.length_a   1.000
_cell.length_b   1.000
_cell.length_c   1.000
_cell.angle_alpha   90.00
_cell.angle_beta   90.00
_cell.angle_gamma   90.00
#
_symmetry.space_group_name_H-M   'P 1'
#
loop_
_entity.id
_entity.type
_entity.pdbx_description
1 polymer ?
#
loop_
_entity_poly.entity_id
_entity_poly.type
_entity_poly.pdbx_seq_one_letter_code
_entity_poly.pdbx_strand_id
1 'polypeptide(L)'
;MMLVKQIGPKTCGQACLAMIHGIPLDESIRHVGHTGEVSDIGMLMLSGTDASFVDGPPSPDIVAIQKHRDPNGDREHWTVSFRGQLLDPAEIGEKLWPVYKHFAVDWMC
;
A
#
# COMPACT_ATOMS: atom_id res chain seq x y z
N MET A 1 2.97 11.13 -8.15
CA MET A 1 1.95 10.46 -7.30
C MET A 1 1.72 11.29 -6.05
N MET A 2 0.50 11.51 -5.71
CA MET A 2 0.14 12.30 -4.52
C MET A 2 -0.24 11.39 -3.38
N LEU A 3 0.21 11.72 -2.17
CA LEU A 3 -0.17 11.00 -0.95
C LEU A 3 -1.69 11.07 -0.74
N VAL A 4 -2.30 9.91 -0.49
CA VAL A 4 -3.69 9.80 -0.05
C VAL A 4 -3.68 9.31 1.39
N LYS A 5 -4.28 10.08 2.28
CA LYS A 5 -4.36 9.73 3.71
C LYS A 5 -5.51 8.77 3.95
N GLN A 6 -5.28 7.79 4.81
CA GLN A 6 -6.35 6.88 5.22
C GLN A 6 -7.31 7.55 6.20
N ILE A 7 -8.51 6.99 6.31
CA ILE A 7 -9.48 7.35 7.33
C ILE A 7 -9.62 6.16 8.29
N GLY A 8 -9.49 6.42 9.59
CA GLY A 8 -9.51 5.35 10.57
C GLY A 8 -8.30 4.41 10.46
N PRO A 9 -8.27 3.34 11.27
CA PRO A 9 -7.08 2.50 11.39
C PRO A 9 -6.94 1.41 10.34
N LYS A 10 -7.93 1.18 9.48
CA LYS A 10 -7.97 -0.02 8.60
C LYS A 10 -8.05 0.27 7.11
N THR A 11 -7.99 1.53 6.68
CA THR A 11 -8.12 1.89 5.26
C THR A 11 -6.78 2.16 4.56
N CYS A 12 -5.67 1.68 5.10
CA CYS A 12 -4.37 1.86 4.47
C CYS A 12 -4.28 1.20 3.09
N GLY A 13 -4.87 0.02 2.92
CA GLY A 13 -4.90 -0.66 1.63
C GLY A 13 -5.68 0.13 0.59
N GLN A 14 -6.88 0.60 0.94
CA GLN A 14 -7.71 1.43 0.06
C GLN A 14 -6.98 2.73 -0.33
N ALA A 15 -6.26 3.35 0.61
CA ALA A 15 -5.49 4.56 0.34
C ALA A 15 -4.33 4.28 -0.62
N CYS A 16 -3.63 3.16 -0.47
CA CYS A 16 -2.58 2.76 -1.39
C CYS A 16 -3.13 2.53 -2.81
N LEU A 17 -4.26 1.85 -2.92
CA LEU A 17 -4.92 1.63 -4.21
C LEU A 17 -5.38 2.96 -4.84
N ALA A 18 -5.86 3.89 -4.02
CA ALA A 18 -6.22 5.24 -4.49
C ALA A 18 -5.00 5.96 -5.08
N MET A 19 -3.85 5.87 -4.44
CA MET A 19 -2.62 6.49 -4.92
C MET A 19 -2.17 5.94 -6.28
N ILE A 20 -2.14 4.62 -6.43
CA ILE A 20 -1.67 4.01 -7.68
C ILE A 20 -2.66 4.18 -8.83
N HIS A 21 -3.96 4.29 -8.56
CA HIS A 21 -4.98 4.50 -9.58
C HIS A 21 -5.30 5.98 -9.84
N GLY A 22 -4.76 6.87 -9.02
CA GLY A 22 -5.02 8.31 -9.17
C GLY A 22 -6.47 8.70 -8.91
N ILE A 23 -7.14 8.04 -7.97
CA ILE A 23 -8.54 8.28 -7.61
C ILE A 23 -8.67 8.72 -6.14
N PRO A 24 -9.78 9.37 -5.77
CA PRO A 24 -10.02 9.72 -4.37
C PRO A 24 -10.21 8.50 -3.49
N LEU A 25 -9.96 8.65 -2.18
CA LEU A 25 -10.09 7.56 -1.23
C LEU A 25 -11.50 6.96 -1.19
N ASP A 26 -12.52 7.80 -1.22
CA ASP A 26 -13.92 7.34 -1.20
C ASP A 26 -14.26 6.47 -2.41
N GLU A 27 -13.73 6.81 -3.57
CA GLU A 27 -13.89 5.99 -4.77
C GLU A 27 -13.17 4.65 -4.63
N SER A 28 -11.94 4.65 -4.10
CA SER A 28 -11.19 3.42 -3.83
C SER A 28 -11.93 2.52 -2.84
N ILE A 29 -12.51 3.10 -1.78
CA ILE A 29 -13.31 2.34 -0.81
C ILE A 29 -14.51 1.68 -1.51
N ARG A 30 -15.16 2.38 -2.43
CA ARG A 30 -16.28 1.78 -3.18
C ARG A 30 -15.81 0.61 -4.05
N HIS A 31 -14.66 0.73 -4.70
CA HIS A 31 -14.09 -0.36 -5.50
C HIS A 31 -13.71 -1.58 -4.67
N VAL A 32 -13.15 -1.36 -3.49
CA VAL A 32 -12.82 -2.44 -2.56
C VAL A 32 -14.08 -3.06 -1.96
N GLY A 33 -15.08 -2.22 -1.68
CA GLY A 33 -16.37 -2.64 -1.17
C GLY A 33 -16.52 -2.58 0.34
N HIS A 34 -15.49 -2.18 1.08
CA HIS A 34 -15.52 -2.06 2.53
C HIS A 34 -14.43 -1.13 3.05
N THR A 35 -14.47 -0.82 4.36
CA THR A 35 -13.50 0.02 5.06
C THR A 35 -12.58 -0.77 5.99
N GLY A 36 -12.60 -2.09 5.91
CA GLY A 36 -11.73 -2.97 6.69
C GLY A 36 -10.41 -3.24 6.00
N GLU A 37 -9.63 -4.10 6.60
CA GLU A 37 -8.34 -4.51 6.05
C GLU A 37 -8.49 -5.21 4.71
N VAL A 38 -7.59 -4.90 3.77
CA VAL A 38 -7.56 -5.57 2.46
C VAL A 38 -6.53 -6.70 2.53
N SER A 39 -6.93 -7.89 2.09
CA SER A 39 -6.06 -9.05 2.06
C SER A 39 -4.94 -8.91 1.02
N ASP A 40 -3.91 -9.74 1.14
CA ASP A 40 -2.81 -9.79 0.17
C ASP A 40 -3.32 -10.03 -1.25
N ILE A 41 -4.19 -11.01 -1.41
CA ILE A 41 -4.79 -11.33 -2.72
C ILE A 41 -5.63 -10.16 -3.21
N GLY A 42 -6.40 -9.55 -2.33
CA GLY A 42 -7.20 -8.37 -2.67
C GLY A 42 -6.34 -7.23 -3.19
N MET A 43 -5.21 -6.95 -2.55
CA MET A 43 -4.30 -5.90 -3.00
C MET A 43 -3.71 -6.21 -4.38
N LEU A 44 -3.28 -7.45 -4.61
CA LEU A 44 -2.77 -7.86 -5.91
C LEU A 44 -3.81 -7.71 -7.02
N MET A 45 -5.02 -8.22 -6.78
CA MET A 45 -6.09 -8.19 -7.77
C MET A 45 -6.54 -6.76 -8.09
N LEU A 46 -6.76 -5.96 -7.07
CA LEU A 46 -7.29 -4.60 -7.23
C LEU A 46 -6.24 -3.62 -7.74
N SER A 47 -4.95 -3.91 -7.56
CA SER A 47 -3.89 -3.11 -8.15
C SER A 47 -3.75 -3.29 -9.65
N GLY A 48 -4.23 -4.41 -10.20
CA GLY A 48 -4.12 -4.71 -11.62
C GLY A 48 -2.72 -5.16 -12.05
N THR A 49 -1.85 -5.50 -11.11
CA THR A 49 -0.49 -5.94 -11.42
C THR A 49 -0.44 -7.44 -11.73
N ASP A 50 0.51 -7.83 -12.58
CA ASP A 50 0.85 -9.23 -12.81
C ASP A 50 2.00 -9.71 -11.91
N ALA A 51 2.56 -8.83 -11.10
CA ALA A 51 3.69 -9.15 -10.24
C ALA A 51 3.25 -10.02 -9.06
N SER A 52 4.21 -10.78 -8.53
CA SER A 52 4.04 -11.55 -7.30
C SER A 52 4.68 -10.83 -6.14
N PHE A 53 4.34 -11.23 -4.90
CA PHE A 53 5.04 -10.76 -3.72
C PHE A 53 6.49 -11.20 -3.71
N VAL A 54 7.36 -10.28 -3.30
CA VAL A 54 8.79 -10.50 -3.09
C VAL A 54 9.11 -10.13 -1.64
N ASP A 55 9.89 -10.94 -0.96
CA ASP A 55 10.27 -10.68 0.43
C ASP A 55 11.12 -9.42 0.54
N GLY A 56 10.90 -8.66 1.62
CA GLY A 56 11.67 -7.48 1.94
C GLY A 56 11.26 -6.23 1.17
N PRO A 57 12.04 -5.15 1.32
CA PRO A 57 11.72 -3.86 0.70
C PRO A 57 12.00 -3.86 -0.81
N PRO A 58 11.29 -3.00 -1.57
CA PRO A 58 11.54 -2.88 -3.00
C PRO A 58 12.80 -2.10 -3.31
N SER A 59 13.31 -2.26 -4.53
CA SER A 59 14.34 -1.38 -5.07
C SER A 59 13.81 0.07 -5.12
N PRO A 60 14.65 1.07 -4.87
CA PRO A 60 14.26 2.47 -5.00
C PRO A 60 13.96 2.92 -6.43
N ASP A 61 14.19 2.06 -7.41
CA ASP A 61 13.96 2.39 -8.82
C ASP A 61 12.53 2.11 -9.31
N ILE A 62 11.75 1.40 -8.50
CA ILE A 62 10.40 0.96 -8.92
C ILE A 62 9.31 1.61 -8.09
N VAL A 63 8.08 1.48 -8.58
CA VAL A 63 6.86 1.76 -7.81
C VAL A 63 6.33 0.45 -7.28
N ALA A 64 6.06 0.39 -5.98
CA ALA A 64 5.60 -0.84 -5.34
C ALA A 64 4.61 -0.52 -4.23
N ILE A 65 3.70 -1.46 -4.00
CA ILE A 65 2.92 -1.50 -2.76
C ILE A 65 3.67 -2.42 -1.81
N GLN A 66 3.91 -1.95 -0.60
CA GLN A 66 4.68 -2.69 0.38
C GLN A 66 3.90 -2.89 1.66
N LYS A 67 4.15 -4.03 2.29
CA LYS A 67 3.51 -4.41 3.54
C LYS A 67 4.53 -4.37 4.67
N HIS A 68 4.18 -3.64 5.72
CA HIS A 68 4.96 -3.58 6.94
C HIS A 68 4.34 -4.51 7.97
N ARG A 69 5.18 -5.14 8.78
CA ARG A 69 4.71 -6.04 9.83
C ARG A 69 5.37 -5.68 11.15
N ASP A 70 4.56 -5.62 12.21
CA ASP A 70 5.04 -5.47 13.57
C ASP A 70 5.83 -6.74 13.96
N PRO A 71 7.14 -6.62 14.27
CA PRO A 71 7.95 -7.80 14.60
C PRO A 71 7.53 -8.49 15.89
N ASN A 72 6.75 -7.80 16.73
CA ASN A 72 6.31 -8.32 18.03
C ASN A 72 4.82 -8.67 18.08
N GLY A 73 4.13 -8.62 16.93
CA GLY A 73 2.68 -8.85 16.91
C GLY A 73 2.16 -9.19 15.53
N ASP A 74 0.84 -9.16 15.41
CA ASP A 74 0.14 -9.56 14.19
C ASP A 74 -0.31 -8.38 13.34
N ARG A 75 0.00 -7.14 13.77
CA ARG A 75 -0.46 -5.96 13.05
C ARG A 75 0.38 -5.70 11.81
N GLU A 76 -0.29 -5.28 10.76
CA GLU A 76 0.31 -5.03 9.45
C GLU A 76 -0.20 -3.70 8.91
N HIS A 77 0.57 -3.12 7.98
CA HIS A 77 0.25 -1.82 7.40
C HIS A 77 0.72 -1.76 5.96
N TRP A 78 -0.09 -1.18 5.09
CA TRP A 78 0.24 -0.98 3.69
C TRP A 78 0.72 0.45 3.43
N THR A 79 1.78 0.58 2.64
CA THR A 79 2.27 1.85 2.14
C THR A 79 2.63 1.72 0.67
N VAL A 80 2.93 2.85 0.02
CA VAL A 80 3.47 2.87 -1.34
C VAL A 80 4.92 3.34 -1.29
N SER A 81 5.79 2.62 -1.99
CA SER A 81 7.14 3.08 -2.29
C SER A 81 7.15 3.59 -3.73
N PHE A 82 7.31 4.89 -3.88
CA PHE A 82 7.31 5.55 -5.19
C PHE A 82 8.73 6.00 -5.52
N ARG A 83 9.46 5.15 -6.24
CA ARG A 83 10.84 5.43 -6.67
C ARG A 83 11.73 5.89 -5.51
N GLY A 84 11.66 5.16 -4.39
CA GLY A 84 12.44 5.46 -3.19
C GLY A 84 11.75 6.41 -2.21
N GLN A 85 10.64 7.02 -2.58
CA GLN A 85 9.87 7.88 -1.69
C GLN A 85 8.79 7.06 -0.98
N LEU A 86 8.75 7.14 0.35
CA LEU A 86 7.71 6.50 1.15
C LEU A 86 6.45 7.36 1.14
N LEU A 87 5.33 6.77 0.72
CA LEU A 87 4.01 7.38 0.82
C LEU A 87 3.18 6.55 1.81
N ASP A 88 3.11 7.03 3.04
CA ASP A 88 2.44 6.34 4.14
C ASP A 88 1.07 6.98 4.40
N PRO A 89 -0.04 6.26 4.15
CA PRO A 89 -1.39 6.80 4.38
C PRO A 89 -1.66 7.21 5.82
N ALA A 90 -1.00 6.59 6.79
CA ALA A 90 -1.16 6.90 8.21
C ALA A 90 -0.14 7.92 8.72
N GLU A 91 0.88 8.25 7.92
CA GLU A 91 1.95 9.19 8.28
C GLU A 91 2.64 8.85 9.61
N ILE A 92 2.88 7.55 9.85
CA ILE A 92 3.50 7.05 11.09
C ILE A 92 4.96 7.53 11.25
N GLY A 93 5.66 7.71 10.12
CA GLY A 93 7.04 8.20 10.13
C GLY A 93 8.04 7.18 10.66
N GLU A 94 8.89 7.61 11.60
CA GLU A 94 10.00 6.80 12.11
C GLU A 94 9.55 5.54 12.88
N LYS A 95 8.29 5.50 13.31
CA LYS A 95 7.74 4.35 14.04
C LYS A 95 7.18 3.27 13.14
N LEU A 96 7.34 3.42 11.84
CA LEU A 96 6.85 2.46 10.87
C LEU A 96 7.62 1.14 11.00
N TRP A 97 6.88 0.03 11.04
CA TRP A 97 7.47 -1.29 11.13
C TRP A 97 8.30 -1.63 9.88
N PRO A 98 9.23 -2.59 9.98
CA PRO A 98 10.00 -3.02 8.81
C PRO A 98 9.12 -3.52 7.67
N VAL A 99 9.60 -3.35 6.45
CA VAL A 99 8.91 -3.90 5.26
C VAL A 99 9.08 -5.41 5.27
N TYR A 100 7.96 -6.10 5.28
CA TYR A 100 7.90 -7.56 5.27
C TYR A 100 8.00 -8.10 3.84
N LYS A 101 7.21 -7.52 2.93
CA LYS A 101 7.20 -7.91 1.52
C LYS A 101 6.59 -6.79 0.67
N HIS A 102 6.76 -6.90 -0.63
CA HIS A 102 6.22 -5.92 -1.57
C HIS A 102 5.84 -6.60 -2.88
N PHE A 103 5.06 -5.90 -3.71
CA PHE A 103 4.88 -6.26 -5.11
C PHE A 103 5.00 -5.02 -6.00
N ALA A 104 5.60 -5.20 -7.17
CA ALA A 104 5.77 -4.11 -8.12
C ALA A 104 4.45 -3.75 -8.78
N VAL A 105 4.27 -2.47 -9.07
CA VAL A 105 3.09 -1.95 -9.75
C VAL A 105 3.54 -1.29 -11.05
N ASP A 106 2.84 -1.58 -12.14
CA ASP A 106 3.05 -0.88 -13.41
C ASP A 106 2.39 0.50 -13.28
N TRP A 107 3.22 1.51 -13.04
CA TRP A 107 2.75 2.87 -12.93
C TRP A 107 3.38 3.73 -14.01
N MET A 108 2.54 4.36 -14.82
CA MET A 108 2.98 5.21 -15.92
C MET A 108 2.68 6.67 -15.61
N CYS A 109 3.71 7.48 -15.72
CA CYS A 109 3.57 8.93 -15.57
C CYS A 109 2.91 9.52 -16.79
#